data_882cfd0a4e3597be13f2fed628cf12f9
#
_entry.id   882cfd0a4e3597be13f2fed628cf12f9
#
_cell.length_a   1.000
_cell.length_b   1.000
_cell.length_c   1.000
_cell.angle_alpha   90.00
_cell.angle_beta   90.00
_cell.angle_gamma   90.00
#
_symmetry.space_group_name_H-M   'P 1'
#
loop_
_entity.id
_entity.type
_entity.pdbx_description
1 polymer ?
#
loop_
_entity_poly.entity_id
_entity_poly.type
_entity_poly.pdbx_seq_one_letter_code
_entity_poly.pdbx_strand_id
1 'polypeptide(L)'
;MKNKVGHFTLGLARTRIGPHVTHRFRLTLAVVAVVSGMAAIGLAESGDRFIPRFQEFSDPDGRFANLNLGGPTDIASNPFFQDLGTNGRRCVTCHQPSDAFSVTPPHIRQRFEATQGTDPIFRLVDGANCPLADVSTLEQRREAYSLLLTRGLIRIGIDVPANADYRVVSVYNRYGCNATDVISMYRRPLPTTNLPFLSAVMFDGRESSPATGTTKILFSNYPTSLLNDLAHQSVDATIGHAQGDGTRPTAEEQQQIVDFEMKLFTAQTRDRDAGDLDDDGVKGGPTPLATQPFFISVNSSVHFLLPAFEQPGGLLAPGDGKFSSNIFDIYDKFASSAPGDNDEHNAARHAIDNGEKLFNTLTIPITGVSGINDDVAAGGLVAGGIPTLQGTCGTCHDTPNVGNHSFPTPLNIGTGDPSPTNPSVNLGGLDVSYLPEITVCKTDATSGQPANNCKTTTDLGQALIDGKFDHVGKIKGPILRGLAGRAPFFHNGSAATLMDAVNFYDTRFDLHLSQQDKDDLVAFLRTL
;
A
#
# COMPACT_ATOMS: atom_id res chain seq x y z
N MET A 1 -71.32 32.64 19.57
CA MET A 1 -71.85 33.73 18.75
C MET A 1 -71.52 33.45 17.28
N LYS A 2 -72.60 33.20 16.53
CA LYS A 2 -72.89 33.47 15.11
C LYS A 2 -71.79 33.15 14.08
N ASN A 3 -71.92 32.03 13.33
CA ASN A 3 -72.64 31.89 12.05
C ASN A 3 -72.14 32.78 10.90
N LYS A 4 -71.63 32.16 9.80
CA LYS A 4 -72.38 32.11 8.54
C LYS A 4 -71.79 31.12 7.53
N VAL A 5 -72.68 30.29 7.05
CA VAL A 5 -72.70 29.36 5.93
C VAL A 5 -72.84 30.13 4.62
N GLY A 6 -72.30 29.62 3.55
CA GLY A 6 -72.56 30.05 2.19
C GLY A 6 -72.40 28.90 1.21
N HIS A 7 -73.51 28.25 0.91
CA HIS A 7 -73.70 27.36 -0.24
C HIS A 7 -73.80 28.17 -1.56
N PHE A 8 -73.29 27.64 -2.66
CA PHE A 8 -73.95 27.80 -3.95
C PHE A 8 -73.68 26.62 -4.90
N THR A 9 -74.73 26.29 -5.62
CA THR A 9 -75.12 25.10 -6.32
C THR A 9 -74.70 25.06 -7.82
N LEU A 10 -74.56 23.82 -8.29
CA LEU A 10 -74.84 23.22 -9.61
C LEU A 10 -74.91 24.07 -10.91
N GLY A 11 -74.26 23.53 -11.93
CA GLY A 11 -74.57 23.75 -13.33
C GLY A 11 -74.22 22.53 -14.16
N LEU A 12 -75.19 21.66 -14.46
CA LEU A 12 -75.16 20.57 -15.40
C LEU A 12 -75.34 21.10 -16.84
N ALA A 13 -74.47 20.70 -17.77
CA ALA A 13 -74.79 20.77 -19.20
C ALA A 13 -74.35 19.48 -19.90
N ARG A 14 -75.35 18.73 -20.38
CA ARG A 14 -75.23 17.59 -21.28
C ARG A 14 -75.02 18.10 -22.70
N THR A 15 -74.12 17.46 -23.50
CA THR A 15 -74.41 17.19 -24.93
C THR A 15 -73.44 16.13 -25.51
N ARG A 16 -74.07 15.09 -25.95
CA ARG A 16 -73.97 14.27 -27.18
C ARG A 16 -72.75 13.45 -27.51
N ILE A 17 -73.07 12.18 -27.62
CA ILE A 17 -72.38 11.01 -28.15
C ILE A 17 -72.13 11.09 -29.66
N GLY A 18 -70.98 10.66 -30.12
CA GLY A 18 -70.61 10.31 -31.51
C GLY A 18 -69.49 9.27 -31.52
N PRO A 19 -69.36 8.38 -32.51
CA PRO A 19 -69.00 6.98 -32.27
C PRO A 19 -67.53 6.58 -32.57
N HIS A 20 -67.12 5.52 -31.87
CA HIS A 20 -66.10 4.52 -32.21
C HIS A 20 -64.90 4.86 -33.10
N VAL A 21 -63.70 4.94 -32.46
CA VAL A 21 -62.45 4.50 -33.06
C VAL A 21 -61.69 3.63 -31.99
N THR A 22 -61.61 2.35 -32.29
CA THR A 22 -60.86 1.39 -31.52
C THR A 22 -59.35 1.58 -31.80
N HIS A 23 -58.63 2.27 -30.89
CA HIS A 23 -57.18 2.21 -30.84
C HIS A 23 -56.76 1.28 -29.73
N ARG A 24 -56.15 0.17 -30.15
CA ARG A 24 -55.43 -0.75 -29.28
C ARG A 24 -54.25 0.00 -28.60
N PHE A 25 -54.40 0.39 -27.37
CA PHE A 25 -53.27 0.79 -26.51
C PHE A 25 -52.44 -0.44 -26.22
N ARG A 26 -51.31 -0.57 -26.90
CA ARG A 26 -50.20 -1.41 -26.42
C ARG A 26 -49.59 -0.70 -25.21
N LEU A 27 -49.80 -1.26 -24.03
CA LEU A 27 -49.09 -0.91 -22.82
C LEU A 27 -47.62 -1.31 -23.02
N THR A 28 -46.78 -0.37 -23.41
CA THR A 28 -45.33 -0.52 -23.34
C THR A 28 -44.95 -0.24 -21.92
N LEU A 29 -44.70 -1.32 -21.12
CA LEU A 29 -44.03 -1.20 -19.82
C LEU A 29 -42.61 -0.70 -20.13
N ALA A 30 -42.36 0.59 -19.89
CA ALA A 30 -41.00 1.11 -19.79
C ALA A 30 -40.44 0.61 -18.44
N VAL A 31 -39.69 -0.47 -18.49
CA VAL A 31 -38.79 -0.85 -17.41
C VAL A 31 -37.69 0.20 -17.42
N VAL A 32 -37.79 1.17 -16.55
CA VAL A 32 -36.66 2.04 -16.20
C VAL A 32 -35.70 1.16 -15.43
N ALA A 33 -34.75 0.57 -16.13
CA ALA A 33 -33.57 -0.02 -15.52
C ALA A 33 -32.77 1.14 -14.93
N VAL A 34 -32.84 1.30 -13.61
CA VAL A 34 -31.87 2.07 -12.85
C VAL A 34 -30.55 1.30 -12.97
N VAL A 35 -29.76 1.64 -13.98
CA VAL A 35 -28.35 1.26 -14.05
C VAL A 35 -27.61 2.16 -13.06
N SER A 36 -27.72 1.83 -11.78
CA SER A 36 -26.79 2.33 -10.77
C SER A 36 -25.46 1.68 -11.09
N GLY A 37 -24.44 2.52 -11.30
CA GLY A 37 -23.14 2.14 -11.79
C GLY A 37 -22.53 0.93 -11.07
N MET A 38 -22.46 -0.19 -11.75
CA MET A 38 -21.51 -1.23 -11.44
C MET A 38 -20.16 -0.80 -12.01
N ALA A 39 -19.42 -0.06 -11.21
CA ALA A 39 -18.03 0.24 -11.52
C ALA A 39 -17.20 -1.03 -11.25
N ALA A 40 -16.66 -1.57 -12.34
CA ALA A 40 -15.44 -2.36 -12.42
C ALA A 40 -15.24 -3.51 -11.42
N ILE A 41 -15.92 -4.59 -11.64
CA ILE A 41 -15.36 -5.92 -11.38
C ILE A 41 -14.17 -6.06 -12.33
N GLY A 42 -13.04 -6.57 -11.81
CA GLY A 42 -11.75 -6.55 -12.47
C GLY A 42 -11.73 -6.83 -13.98
N LEU A 43 -10.72 -6.33 -14.66
CA LEU A 43 -10.50 -6.36 -16.12
C LEU A 43 -10.83 -7.68 -16.85
N ALA A 44 -10.99 -8.79 -16.12
CA ALA A 44 -11.42 -10.07 -16.69
C ALA A 44 -12.91 -10.11 -17.10
N GLU A 45 -13.75 -9.16 -16.68
CA GLU A 45 -15.19 -9.12 -16.98
C GLU A 45 -15.59 -8.00 -17.95
N SER A 46 -14.71 -7.03 -18.23
CA SER A 46 -15.05 -5.91 -19.12
C SER A 46 -15.00 -6.25 -20.60
N GLY A 47 -14.49 -7.40 -20.99
CA GLY A 47 -14.30 -7.77 -22.39
C GLY A 47 -13.23 -6.93 -23.13
N ASP A 48 -12.58 -6.01 -22.44
CA ASP A 48 -11.54 -5.17 -23.02
C ASP A 48 -10.25 -5.99 -23.16
N ARG A 49 -9.76 -6.06 -24.38
CA ARG A 49 -8.52 -6.77 -24.72
C ARG A 49 -7.28 -5.99 -24.26
N PHE A 50 -7.41 -4.68 -24.08
CA PHE A 50 -6.27 -3.81 -23.82
C PHE A 50 -6.48 -2.99 -22.54
N ILE A 51 -5.45 -2.92 -21.70
CA ILE A 51 -5.32 -1.85 -20.72
C ILE A 51 -4.84 -0.61 -21.48
N PRO A 52 -5.53 0.53 -21.40
CA PRO A 52 -5.12 1.75 -22.09
C PRO A 52 -3.81 2.29 -21.51
N ARG A 53 -3.13 3.16 -22.28
CA ARG A 53 -1.92 3.84 -21.83
C ARG A 53 -2.16 4.69 -20.57
N PHE A 54 -3.32 5.29 -20.46
CA PHE A 54 -3.73 6.14 -19.34
C PHE A 54 -5.14 5.73 -18.92
N GLN A 55 -5.34 5.47 -17.63
CA GLN A 55 -6.63 5.04 -17.10
C GLN A 55 -6.87 5.64 -15.72
N GLU A 56 -7.98 6.36 -15.57
CA GLU A 56 -8.42 6.93 -14.30
C GLU A 56 -9.37 6.00 -13.56
N PHE A 57 -9.28 6.05 -12.23
CA PHE A 57 -10.17 5.35 -11.30
C PHE A 57 -10.62 6.31 -10.22
N SER A 58 -11.88 6.19 -9.82
CA SER A 58 -12.42 6.93 -8.68
C SER A 58 -11.99 6.28 -7.37
N ASP A 59 -11.70 7.12 -6.39
CA ASP A 59 -11.45 6.74 -5.01
C ASP A 59 -12.26 7.63 -4.05
N PRO A 60 -12.23 7.38 -2.72
CA PRO A 60 -13.01 8.19 -1.77
C PRO A 60 -12.62 9.67 -1.74
N ASP A 61 -11.40 10.02 -2.12
CA ASP A 61 -10.84 11.37 -2.06
C ASP A 61 -10.84 12.10 -3.41
N GLY A 62 -11.15 11.38 -4.50
CA GLY A 62 -11.20 11.96 -5.84
C GLY A 62 -10.96 10.97 -6.95
N ARG A 63 -9.83 11.07 -7.63
CA ARG A 63 -9.40 10.14 -8.69
C ARG A 63 -7.88 10.01 -8.72
N PHE A 64 -7.41 8.79 -8.91
CA PHE A 64 -6.04 8.53 -9.31
C PHE A 64 -5.99 7.99 -10.75
N ALA A 65 -4.83 8.04 -11.36
CA ALA A 65 -4.61 7.45 -12.66
C ALA A 65 -3.40 6.52 -12.68
N ASN A 66 -3.50 5.51 -13.54
CA ASN A 66 -2.40 4.66 -13.96
C ASN A 66 -1.92 5.11 -15.34
N LEU A 67 -0.62 5.37 -15.47
CA LEU A 67 0.07 5.67 -16.72
C LEU A 67 1.01 4.53 -17.07
N ASN A 68 0.85 3.93 -18.25
CA ASN A 68 1.81 2.98 -18.80
C ASN A 68 2.64 3.64 -19.90
N LEU A 69 3.92 3.89 -19.64
CA LEU A 69 4.85 4.45 -20.64
C LEU A 69 5.10 3.52 -21.83
N GLY A 70 4.86 2.23 -21.67
CA GLY A 70 4.92 1.23 -22.74
C GLY A 70 3.77 1.32 -23.75
N GLY A 71 2.75 2.15 -23.47
CA GLY A 71 1.53 2.24 -24.28
C GLY A 71 0.45 1.25 -23.84
N PRO A 72 -0.60 1.03 -24.67
CA PRO A 72 -1.65 0.06 -24.35
C PRO A 72 -1.08 -1.35 -24.23
N THR A 73 -1.51 -2.11 -23.20
CA THR A 73 -1.07 -3.47 -22.95
C THR A 73 -2.14 -4.48 -23.36
N ASP A 74 -1.81 -5.41 -24.25
CA ASP A 74 -2.67 -6.54 -24.61
C ASP A 74 -2.66 -7.58 -23.47
N ILE A 75 -3.78 -7.69 -22.76
CA ILE A 75 -3.93 -8.63 -21.64
C ILE A 75 -3.91 -10.10 -22.08
N ALA A 76 -4.19 -10.37 -23.35
CA ALA A 76 -4.18 -11.73 -23.87
C ALA A 76 -2.75 -12.26 -24.13
N SER A 77 -1.76 -11.39 -24.23
CA SER A 77 -0.38 -11.77 -24.53
C SER A 77 0.63 -11.43 -23.42
N ASN A 78 0.31 -10.52 -22.50
CA ASN A 78 1.23 -10.16 -21.43
C ASN A 78 1.11 -11.15 -20.26
N PRO A 79 2.22 -11.80 -19.82
CA PRO A 79 2.23 -12.82 -18.77
C PRO A 79 1.69 -12.35 -17.42
N PHE A 80 1.77 -11.06 -17.09
CA PHE A 80 1.19 -10.49 -15.86
C PHE A 80 -0.31 -10.78 -15.73
N PHE A 81 -1.02 -10.96 -16.85
CA PHE A 81 -2.46 -11.24 -16.93
C PHE A 81 -2.77 -12.72 -17.24
N GLN A 82 -1.77 -13.59 -17.30
CA GLN A 82 -1.93 -14.99 -17.66
C GLN A 82 -1.81 -15.92 -16.45
N ASP A 83 -2.43 -17.09 -16.54
CA ASP A 83 -2.26 -18.15 -15.56
C ASP A 83 -0.87 -18.80 -15.76
N LEU A 84 0.05 -18.50 -14.85
CA LEU A 84 1.41 -19.04 -14.87
C LEU A 84 1.58 -20.24 -13.93
N GLY A 85 0.63 -20.46 -13.05
CA GLY A 85 0.62 -21.55 -12.07
C GLY A 85 -0.54 -22.53 -12.29
N THR A 86 -0.96 -23.20 -11.22
CA THR A 86 -1.97 -24.27 -11.28
C THR A 86 -3.29 -23.95 -10.59
N ASN A 87 -3.37 -22.84 -9.84
CA ASN A 87 -4.53 -22.52 -9.01
C ASN A 87 -5.44 -21.41 -9.58
N GLY A 88 -5.22 -21.00 -10.83
CA GLY A 88 -6.00 -19.98 -11.54
C GLY A 88 -5.68 -18.53 -11.14
N ARG A 89 -4.60 -18.31 -10.38
CA ARG A 89 -4.12 -16.96 -10.02
C ARG A 89 -3.20 -16.41 -11.09
N ARG A 90 -3.32 -15.10 -11.28
CA ARG A 90 -2.49 -14.24 -12.13
C ARG A 90 -1.93 -13.13 -11.26
N CYS A 91 -0.91 -12.41 -11.69
CA CYS A 91 -0.42 -11.25 -10.94
C CYS A 91 -1.56 -10.24 -10.70
N VAL A 92 -2.36 -9.98 -11.73
CA VAL A 92 -3.54 -9.10 -11.64
C VAL A 92 -4.62 -9.59 -10.66
N THR A 93 -4.60 -10.84 -10.22
CA THR A 93 -5.55 -11.32 -9.20
C THR A 93 -5.45 -10.52 -7.90
N CYS A 94 -4.23 -10.11 -7.51
CA CYS A 94 -3.94 -9.31 -6.32
C CYS A 94 -3.46 -7.89 -6.65
N HIS A 95 -2.99 -7.62 -7.87
CA HIS A 95 -2.49 -6.32 -8.30
C HIS A 95 -3.48 -5.67 -9.27
N GLN A 96 -4.62 -5.19 -8.69
CA GLN A 96 -5.74 -4.64 -9.46
C GLN A 96 -5.46 -3.21 -9.90
N PRO A 97 -5.60 -2.87 -11.19
CA PRO A 97 -5.45 -1.48 -11.65
C PRO A 97 -6.38 -0.49 -10.94
N SER A 98 -7.60 -0.93 -10.59
CA SER A 98 -8.59 -0.14 -9.84
C SER A 98 -8.25 0.09 -8.36
N ASP A 99 -7.24 -0.60 -7.85
CA ASP A 99 -6.72 -0.49 -6.48
C ASP A 99 -5.27 0.02 -6.49
N ALA A 100 -4.90 0.84 -7.48
CA ALA A 100 -3.54 1.33 -7.68
C ALA A 100 -2.51 0.18 -7.71
N PHE A 101 -2.84 -0.89 -8.43
CA PHE A 101 -2.06 -2.13 -8.53
C PHE A 101 -1.77 -2.81 -7.19
N SER A 102 -2.74 -2.76 -6.28
CA SER A 102 -2.80 -3.51 -5.03
C SER A 102 -4.18 -4.14 -4.88
N VAL A 103 -4.71 -4.27 -3.65
CA VAL A 103 -6.09 -4.69 -3.34
C VAL A 103 -6.69 -3.80 -2.27
N THR A 104 -8.02 -3.64 -2.31
CA THR A 104 -8.77 -2.96 -1.26
C THR A 104 -9.88 -3.84 -0.69
N PRO A 105 -10.18 -3.76 0.61
CA PRO A 105 -11.24 -4.54 1.22
C PRO A 105 -12.61 -4.38 0.55
N PRO A 106 -13.05 -3.19 0.09
CA PRO A 106 -14.31 -3.05 -0.63
C PRO A 106 -14.40 -3.93 -1.89
N HIS A 107 -13.36 -3.90 -2.76
CA HIS A 107 -13.34 -4.71 -3.97
C HIS A 107 -13.19 -6.21 -3.66
N ILE A 108 -12.40 -6.58 -2.64
CA ILE A 108 -12.31 -7.97 -2.19
C ILE A 108 -13.68 -8.49 -1.70
N ARG A 109 -14.43 -7.70 -0.92
CA ARG A 109 -15.78 -8.08 -0.48
C ARG A 109 -16.74 -8.23 -1.66
N GLN A 110 -16.68 -7.33 -2.64
CA GLN A 110 -17.49 -7.42 -3.86
C GLN A 110 -17.21 -8.74 -4.61
N ARG A 111 -15.92 -9.11 -4.78
CA ARG A 111 -15.52 -10.39 -5.38
C ARG A 111 -16.00 -11.58 -4.55
N PHE A 112 -15.94 -11.48 -3.22
CA PHE A 112 -16.43 -12.54 -2.34
C PHE A 112 -17.93 -12.76 -2.51
N GLU A 113 -18.72 -11.70 -2.49
CA GLU A 113 -20.17 -11.78 -2.66
C GLU A 113 -20.54 -12.33 -4.04
N ALA A 114 -19.91 -11.85 -5.10
CA ALA A 114 -20.14 -12.29 -6.47
C ALA A 114 -19.85 -13.79 -6.68
N THR A 115 -18.83 -14.31 -6.02
CA THR A 115 -18.33 -15.68 -6.21
C THR A 115 -18.57 -16.59 -5.00
N GLN A 116 -19.17 -16.09 -3.94
CA GLN A 116 -19.30 -16.79 -2.67
C GLN A 116 -17.98 -17.33 -2.12
N GLY A 117 -16.88 -16.56 -2.34
CA GLY A 117 -15.54 -16.90 -1.89
C GLY A 117 -14.84 -18.00 -2.70
N THR A 118 -15.22 -18.19 -3.97
CA THR A 118 -14.55 -19.15 -4.89
C THR A 118 -13.63 -18.48 -5.91
N ASP A 119 -13.61 -17.15 -5.99
CA ASP A 119 -12.65 -16.40 -6.81
C ASP A 119 -11.20 -16.85 -6.51
N PRO A 120 -10.30 -16.88 -7.50
CA PRO A 120 -8.92 -17.29 -7.31
C PRO A 120 -8.15 -16.59 -6.19
N ILE A 121 -8.53 -15.37 -5.79
CA ILE A 121 -7.89 -14.69 -4.66
C ILE A 121 -8.14 -15.44 -3.33
N PHE A 122 -9.27 -16.15 -3.21
CA PHE A 122 -9.64 -16.91 -2.02
C PHE A 122 -9.05 -18.33 -2.09
N ARG A 123 -7.73 -18.45 -1.96
CA ARG A 123 -7.01 -19.73 -1.86
C ARG A 123 -6.44 -19.92 -0.46
N LEU A 124 -6.39 -21.16 0.00
CA LEU A 124 -5.89 -21.51 1.34
C LEU A 124 -4.41 -21.18 1.51
N VAL A 125 -3.63 -21.18 0.44
CA VAL A 125 -2.16 -20.99 0.51
C VAL A 125 -1.78 -19.68 1.20
N ASP A 126 -2.51 -18.60 0.90
CA ASP A 126 -2.18 -17.26 1.40
C ASP A 126 -3.40 -16.31 1.53
N GLY A 127 -4.50 -16.57 0.83
CA GLY A 127 -5.75 -15.79 0.98
C GLY A 127 -6.44 -16.07 2.31
N ALA A 128 -6.29 -17.29 2.84
CA ALA A 128 -6.84 -17.66 4.14
C ALA A 128 -5.94 -17.23 5.29
N ASN A 129 -6.55 -16.98 6.44
CA ASN A 129 -5.84 -16.67 7.68
C ASN A 129 -4.93 -17.83 8.15
N CYS A 130 -5.30 -19.05 7.78
CA CYS A 130 -4.47 -20.24 7.97
C CYS A 130 -4.72 -21.23 6.83
N PRO A 131 -3.69 -21.90 6.26
CA PRO A 131 -3.88 -22.86 5.18
C PRO A 131 -4.65 -24.11 5.59
N LEU A 132 -4.83 -24.34 6.89
CA LEU A 132 -5.63 -25.43 7.46
C LEU A 132 -7.08 -25.02 7.76
N ALA A 133 -7.50 -23.81 7.42
CA ALA A 133 -8.85 -23.33 7.69
C ALA A 133 -9.89 -24.15 6.92
N ASP A 134 -11.02 -24.41 7.55
CA ASP A 134 -12.17 -25.01 6.89
C ASP A 134 -12.87 -23.97 5.99
N VAL A 135 -13.10 -24.34 4.74
CA VAL A 135 -13.76 -23.51 3.72
C VAL A 135 -14.96 -24.21 3.09
N SER A 136 -15.50 -25.24 3.75
CA SER A 136 -16.56 -26.09 3.19
C SER A 136 -17.91 -25.36 3.04
N THR A 137 -18.21 -24.43 3.95
CA THR A 137 -19.43 -23.61 3.92
C THR A 137 -19.11 -22.13 3.62
N LEU A 138 -20.13 -21.36 3.25
CA LEU A 138 -19.99 -19.93 3.03
C LEU A 138 -19.53 -19.19 4.30
N GLU A 139 -20.06 -19.58 5.46
CA GLU A 139 -19.70 -18.98 6.75
C GLU A 139 -18.23 -19.26 7.09
N GLN A 140 -17.80 -20.51 6.94
CA GLN A 140 -16.40 -20.90 7.15
C GLN A 140 -15.45 -20.19 6.17
N ARG A 141 -15.85 -20.00 4.93
CA ARG A 141 -15.09 -19.17 3.98
C ARG A 141 -14.97 -17.71 4.44
N ARG A 142 -16.05 -17.11 4.97
CA ARG A 142 -15.98 -15.74 5.53
C ARG A 142 -15.02 -15.64 6.70
N GLU A 143 -15.02 -16.62 7.57
CA GLU A 143 -14.10 -16.69 8.70
C GLU A 143 -12.65 -16.92 8.22
N ALA A 144 -12.43 -17.90 7.36
CA ALA A 144 -11.12 -18.24 6.82
C ALA A 144 -10.45 -17.07 6.09
N TYR A 145 -11.22 -16.25 5.38
CA TYR A 145 -10.73 -15.10 4.61
C TYR A 145 -10.96 -13.75 5.31
N SER A 146 -11.24 -13.74 6.61
CA SER A 146 -11.67 -12.52 7.30
C SER A 146 -10.64 -11.39 7.28
N LEU A 147 -9.35 -11.68 7.35
CA LEU A 147 -8.29 -10.66 7.25
C LEU A 147 -8.21 -10.05 5.84
N LEU A 148 -8.35 -10.88 4.82
CA LEU A 148 -8.41 -10.41 3.44
C LEU A 148 -9.65 -9.54 3.19
N LEU A 149 -10.81 -9.97 3.70
CA LEU A 149 -12.09 -9.26 3.56
C LEU A 149 -12.15 -7.93 4.32
N THR A 150 -11.49 -7.83 5.47
CA THR A 150 -11.60 -6.65 6.36
C THR A 150 -10.44 -5.69 6.20
N ARG A 151 -9.23 -6.18 5.88
CA ARG A 151 -8.01 -5.38 5.87
C ARG A 151 -7.17 -5.55 4.59
N GLY A 152 -7.60 -6.41 3.65
CA GLY A 152 -6.85 -6.70 2.42
C GLY A 152 -5.51 -7.37 2.70
N LEU A 153 -5.43 -8.18 3.76
CA LEU A 153 -4.20 -8.87 4.14
C LEU A 153 -4.15 -10.26 3.52
N ILE A 154 -2.97 -10.62 3.05
CA ILE A 154 -2.62 -11.99 2.69
C ILE A 154 -1.66 -12.58 3.72
N ARG A 155 -1.72 -13.90 3.89
CA ARG A 155 -0.79 -14.63 4.73
C ARG A 155 0.53 -14.85 4.00
N ILE A 156 1.64 -14.53 4.66
CA ILE A 156 3.00 -14.84 4.20
C ILE A 156 3.58 -15.87 5.18
N GLY A 157 3.85 -17.08 4.70
CA GLY A 157 4.52 -18.13 5.48
C GLY A 157 5.98 -18.19 5.09
N ILE A 158 6.89 -18.00 6.05
CA ILE A 158 8.35 -18.04 5.82
C ILE A 158 8.98 -18.90 6.89
N ASP A 159 9.91 -19.78 6.47
CA ASP A 159 10.71 -20.62 7.35
C ASP A 159 11.66 -19.76 8.18
N VAL A 160 11.87 -20.14 9.43
CA VAL A 160 12.92 -19.52 10.26
C VAL A 160 14.27 -19.95 9.70
N PRO A 161 15.20 -19.01 9.39
CA PRO A 161 16.50 -19.36 8.85
C PRO A 161 17.27 -20.33 9.76
N ALA A 162 17.85 -21.38 9.18
CA ALA A 162 18.57 -22.40 9.93
C ALA A 162 19.80 -21.83 10.69
N ASN A 163 20.34 -20.73 10.22
CA ASN A 163 21.46 -20.00 10.80
C ASN A 163 21.05 -18.81 11.67
N ALA A 164 19.76 -18.74 12.07
CA ALA A 164 19.28 -17.65 12.91
C ALA A 164 20.00 -17.60 14.25
N ASP A 165 20.40 -16.40 14.67
CA ASP A 165 20.98 -16.14 15.99
C ASP A 165 19.90 -15.91 17.07
N TYR A 166 18.68 -16.34 16.78
CA TYR A 166 17.53 -16.33 17.68
C TYR A 166 16.72 -17.63 17.55
N ARG A 167 15.83 -17.85 18.52
CA ARG A 167 14.81 -18.90 18.45
C ARG A 167 13.43 -18.31 18.66
N VAL A 168 12.46 -18.82 17.92
CA VAL A 168 11.04 -18.57 18.17
C VAL A 168 10.61 -19.41 19.36
N VAL A 169 10.28 -18.77 20.47
CA VAL A 169 9.91 -19.45 21.72
C VAL A 169 8.40 -19.60 21.89
N SER A 170 7.63 -18.72 21.28
CA SER A 170 6.17 -18.85 21.22
C SER A 170 5.57 -18.12 20.04
N VAL A 171 4.48 -18.66 19.51
CA VAL A 171 3.61 -18.03 18.54
C VAL A 171 2.18 -18.18 19.07
N TYR A 172 1.50 -17.06 19.26
CA TYR A 172 0.07 -17.03 19.49
C TYR A 172 -0.62 -16.46 18.26
N ASN A 173 -1.25 -17.32 17.48
CA ASN A 173 -2.03 -16.95 16.32
C ASN A 173 -3.49 -17.41 16.51
N ARG A 174 -4.40 -16.46 16.68
CA ARG A 174 -5.82 -16.73 16.91
C ARG A 174 -6.50 -17.55 15.80
N TYR A 175 -5.88 -17.66 14.63
CA TYR A 175 -6.39 -18.43 13.49
C TYR A 175 -5.86 -19.86 13.44
N GLY A 176 -5.10 -20.29 14.44
CA GLY A 176 -4.63 -21.68 14.57
C GLY A 176 -3.27 -21.99 13.94
N CYS A 177 -2.62 -21.04 13.26
CA CYS A 177 -1.29 -21.22 12.68
C CYS A 177 -0.19 -20.85 13.68
N ASN A 178 0.10 -21.74 14.65
CA ASN A 178 1.02 -21.51 15.77
C ASN A 178 2.38 -22.20 15.59
N ALA A 179 2.77 -22.59 14.36
CA ALA A 179 4.08 -23.17 14.09
C ALA A 179 5.21 -22.20 14.44
N THR A 180 6.33 -22.75 14.93
CA THR A 180 7.51 -21.98 15.35
C THR A 180 8.70 -22.14 14.38
N ASP A 181 8.54 -22.95 13.36
CA ASP A 181 9.47 -23.19 12.25
C ASP A 181 9.06 -22.49 10.96
N VAL A 182 7.75 -22.40 10.71
CA VAL A 182 7.17 -21.64 9.59
C VAL A 182 6.29 -20.53 10.14
N ILE A 183 6.76 -19.31 10.09
CA ILE A 183 6.07 -18.16 10.69
C ILE A 183 5.04 -17.60 9.74
N SER A 184 3.78 -17.51 10.22
CA SER A 184 2.69 -16.85 9.50
C SER A 184 2.62 -15.38 9.87
N MET A 185 2.86 -14.52 8.90
CA MET A 185 2.67 -13.07 8.98
C MET A 185 1.55 -12.63 8.04
N TYR A 186 1.00 -11.45 8.27
CA TYR A 186 -0.11 -10.94 7.47
C TYR A 186 0.22 -9.56 6.96
N ARG A 187 0.30 -9.43 5.63
CA ARG A 187 0.74 -8.20 4.98
C ARG A 187 -0.18 -7.80 3.84
N ARG A 188 -0.26 -6.51 3.61
CA ARG A 188 -0.89 -5.94 2.41
C ARG A 188 -0.07 -6.29 1.19
N PRO A 189 -0.65 -6.66 0.05
CA PRO A 189 0.08 -6.68 -1.22
C PRO A 189 0.65 -5.29 -1.51
N LEU A 190 1.95 -5.23 -1.80
CA LEU A 190 2.60 -4.01 -2.26
C LEU A 190 2.10 -3.66 -3.66
N PRO A 191 1.97 -2.38 -4.02
CA PRO A 191 1.63 -2.01 -5.39
C PRO A 191 2.75 -2.39 -6.36
N THR A 192 2.40 -2.88 -7.55
CA THR A 192 3.35 -3.17 -8.65
C THR A 192 3.46 -1.99 -9.62
N THR A 193 3.42 -0.78 -9.10
CA THR A 193 3.56 0.48 -9.85
C THR A 193 4.59 1.37 -9.17
N ASN A 194 5.16 2.32 -9.89
CA ASN A 194 6.23 3.20 -9.40
C ASN A 194 7.51 2.45 -8.98
N LEU A 195 7.73 1.26 -9.53
CA LEU A 195 8.84 0.40 -9.13
C LEU A 195 10.23 0.95 -9.49
N PRO A 196 10.43 1.78 -10.54
CA PRO A 196 11.74 2.37 -10.82
C PRO A 196 12.37 3.13 -9.65
N PHE A 197 11.54 3.52 -8.65
CA PHE A 197 11.97 4.29 -7.50
C PHE A 197 12.23 3.43 -6.24
N LEU A 198 12.26 2.11 -6.36
CA LEU A 198 12.51 1.24 -5.21
C LEU A 198 14.00 1.07 -4.94
N SER A 199 14.34 0.96 -3.64
CA SER A 199 15.67 0.57 -3.15
C SER A 199 15.74 -0.89 -2.71
N ALA A 200 14.60 -1.49 -2.40
CA ALA A 200 14.49 -2.90 -2.02
C ALA A 200 13.10 -3.44 -2.40
N VAL A 201 13.05 -4.71 -2.77
CA VAL A 201 11.83 -5.41 -3.17
C VAL A 201 11.29 -6.23 -2.00
N MET A 202 9.98 -6.24 -1.81
CA MET A 202 9.21 -6.76 -0.68
C MET A 202 9.42 -5.98 0.63
N PHE A 203 8.49 -6.14 1.59
CA PHE A 203 8.57 -5.47 2.90
C PHE A 203 9.79 -5.89 3.72
N ASP A 204 10.17 -7.13 3.65
CA ASP A 204 11.32 -7.72 4.37
C ASP A 204 12.61 -7.72 3.53
N GLY A 205 12.54 -7.28 2.28
CA GLY A 205 13.68 -7.22 1.35
C GLY A 205 14.10 -8.56 0.77
N ARG A 206 13.30 -9.64 0.95
CA ARG A 206 13.71 -10.99 0.54
C ARG A 206 14.03 -11.13 -0.94
N GLU A 207 13.36 -10.36 -1.80
CA GLU A 207 13.62 -10.38 -3.24
C GLU A 207 14.82 -9.52 -3.64
N SER A 208 15.35 -8.72 -2.72
CA SER A 208 16.61 -8.00 -2.88
C SER A 208 17.81 -8.79 -2.34
N SER A 209 17.61 -10.05 -1.98
CA SER A 209 18.68 -10.98 -1.63
C SER A 209 19.21 -11.63 -2.90
N PRO A 210 20.54 -11.76 -3.08
CA PRO A 210 21.06 -12.45 -4.25
C PRO A 210 20.53 -13.87 -4.34
N ALA A 211 20.11 -14.31 -5.51
CA ALA A 211 19.66 -15.68 -5.80
C ALA A 211 20.70 -16.78 -5.52
N THR A 212 21.87 -16.41 -5.03
CA THR A 212 23.00 -17.32 -4.73
C THR A 212 22.96 -17.93 -3.34
N GLY A 213 21.82 -17.88 -2.64
CA GLY A 213 21.66 -18.49 -1.33
C GLY A 213 22.28 -17.68 -0.18
N THR A 214 22.54 -16.40 -0.37
CA THR A 214 22.92 -15.51 0.73
C THR A 214 21.66 -14.93 1.34
N THR A 215 21.64 -14.78 2.68
CA THR A 215 20.56 -14.13 3.42
C THR A 215 20.79 -12.61 3.56
N LYS A 216 21.74 -12.06 2.83
CA LYS A 216 22.07 -10.63 2.88
C LYS A 216 21.18 -9.87 1.92
N ILE A 217 20.39 -8.95 2.45
CA ILE A 217 19.64 -7.99 1.65
C ILE A 217 20.61 -7.02 0.99
N LEU A 218 20.53 -6.90 -0.33
CA LEU A 218 21.27 -5.90 -1.11
C LEU A 218 20.27 -4.86 -1.59
N PHE A 219 20.58 -3.59 -1.36
CA PHE A 219 19.75 -2.51 -1.89
C PHE A 219 19.88 -2.43 -3.40
N SER A 220 18.75 -2.22 -4.07
CA SER A 220 18.67 -2.22 -5.52
C SER A 220 19.59 -1.19 -6.13
N ASN A 221 20.40 -1.67 -7.07
CA ASN A 221 21.25 -0.84 -7.91
C ASN A 221 20.55 -0.65 -9.26
N TYR A 222 19.62 0.30 -9.31
CA TYR A 222 18.92 0.59 -10.55
C TYR A 222 19.88 1.03 -11.67
N PRO A 223 19.68 0.58 -12.92
CA PRO A 223 18.59 -0.31 -13.34
C PRO A 223 18.88 -1.81 -13.14
N THR A 224 20.12 -2.22 -12.99
CA THR A 224 20.50 -3.64 -13.14
C THR A 224 20.00 -4.52 -11.99
N SER A 225 20.30 -4.15 -10.75
CA SER A 225 19.94 -4.98 -9.59
C SER A 225 18.42 -5.09 -9.45
N LEU A 226 17.71 -3.95 -9.53
CA LEU A 226 16.26 -3.91 -9.41
C LEU A 226 15.56 -4.78 -10.47
N LEU A 227 16.00 -4.75 -11.72
CA LEU A 227 15.41 -5.58 -12.77
C LEU A 227 15.59 -7.07 -12.49
N ASN A 228 16.75 -7.48 -11.99
CA ASN A 228 17.02 -8.85 -11.60
C ASN A 228 16.18 -9.27 -10.37
N ASP A 229 16.06 -8.38 -9.38
CA ASP A 229 15.25 -8.61 -8.17
C ASP A 229 13.78 -8.81 -8.53
N LEU A 230 13.23 -7.99 -9.42
CA LEU A 230 11.84 -8.12 -9.89
C LEU A 230 11.63 -9.37 -10.75
N ALA A 231 12.60 -9.73 -11.59
CA ALA A 231 12.54 -10.96 -12.37
C ALA A 231 12.50 -12.19 -11.45
N HIS A 232 13.34 -12.23 -10.42
CA HIS A 232 13.34 -13.27 -9.39
C HIS A 232 12.01 -13.29 -8.63
N GLN A 233 11.51 -12.12 -8.20
CA GLN A 233 10.23 -11.99 -7.52
C GLN A 233 9.06 -12.56 -8.35
N SER A 234 9.08 -12.40 -9.67
CA SER A 234 8.02 -12.95 -10.54
C SER A 234 7.98 -14.48 -10.53
N VAL A 235 9.15 -15.14 -10.37
CA VAL A 235 9.26 -16.59 -10.22
C VAL A 235 8.72 -17.02 -8.86
N ASP A 236 9.19 -16.39 -7.78
CA ASP A 236 8.79 -16.74 -6.41
C ASP A 236 7.30 -16.49 -6.17
N ALA A 237 6.76 -15.40 -6.72
CA ALA A 237 5.32 -15.14 -6.68
C ALA A 237 4.51 -16.20 -7.45
N THR A 238 5.01 -16.67 -8.60
CA THR A 238 4.33 -17.72 -9.36
C THR A 238 4.36 -19.05 -8.61
N ILE A 239 5.48 -19.44 -8.06
CA ILE A 239 5.61 -20.68 -7.27
C ILE A 239 4.77 -20.60 -5.98
N GLY A 240 4.91 -19.52 -5.22
CA GLY A 240 4.26 -19.36 -3.92
C GLY A 240 2.75 -19.09 -4.04
N HIS A 241 2.37 -18.03 -4.74
CA HIS A 241 0.98 -17.56 -4.79
C HIS A 241 0.12 -18.29 -5.84
N ALA A 242 0.67 -18.53 -7.04
CA ALA A 242 -0.02 -19.22 -8.10
C ALA A 242 0.19 -20.74 -8.08
N GLN A 243 1.01 -21.25 -7.16
CA GLN A 243 1.33 -22.67 -7.02
C GLN A 243 1.88 -23.28 -8.33
N GLY A 244 2.83 -22.55 -8.94
CA GLY A 244 3.52 -22.99 -10.14
C GLY A 244 4.49 -24.13 -9.87
N ASP A 245 4.84 -24.86 -10.91
CA ASP A 245 5.76 -26.02 -10.87
C ASP A 245 7.23 -25.64 -11.15
N GLY A 246 7.51 -24.34 -11.29
CA GLY A 246 8.85 -23.82 -11.59
C GLY A 246 9.21 -23.82 -13.09
N THR A 247 8.33 -24.27 -13.97
CA THR A 247 8.56 -24.20 -15.43
C THR A 247 8.21 -22.84 -16.02
N ARG A 248 7.41 -22.06 -15.30
CA ARG A 248 6.99 -20.69 -15.64
C ARG A 248 7.13 -19.77 -14.42
N PRO A 249 7.34 -18.47 -14.58
CA PRO A 249 7.57 -17.79 -15.86
C PRO A 249 8.94 -18.15 -16.47
N THR A 250 8.99 -18.30 -17.79
CA THR A 250 10.25 -18.41 -18.54
C THR A 250 11.03 -17.10 -18.46
N ALA A 251 12.31 -17.10 -18.81
CA ALA A 251 13.12 -15.87 -18.80
C ALA A 251 12.53 -14.76 -19.68
N GLU A 252 11.86 -15.12 -20.79
CA GLU A 252 11.18 -14.16 -21.66
C GLU A 252 9.92 -13.59 -20.99
N GLU A 253 9.13 -14.44 -20.31
CA GLU A 253 7.95 -14.03 -19.55
C GLU A 253 8.32 -13.15 -18.37
N GLN A 254 9.41 -13.48 -17.65
CA GLN A 254 9.96 -12.63 -16.58
C GLN A 254 10.30 -11.23 -17.10
N GLN A 255 11.01 -11.14 -18.24
CA GLN A 255 11.34 -9.87 -18.84
C GLN A 255 10.09 -9.07 -19.23
N GLN A 256 9.04 -9.73 -19.79
CA GLN A 256 7.79 -9.06 -20.16
C GLN A 256 7.03 -8.55 -18.92
N ILE A 257 7.03 -9.30 -17.81
CA ILE A 257 6.43 -8.87 -16.53
C ILE A 257 7.18 -7.63 -16.01
N VAL A 258 8.50 -7.72 -15.90
CA VAL A 258 9.34 -6.62 -15.40
C VAL A 258 9.21 -5.38 -16.29
N ASP A 259 9.22 -5.55 -17.61
CA ASP A 259 9.05 -4.45 -18.57
C ASP A 259 7.70 -3.74 -18.42
N PHE A 260 6.66 -4.49 -18.10
CA PHE A 260 5.33 -3.94 -17.83
C PHE A 260 5.33 -3.15 -16.52
N GLU A 261 5.76 -3.77 -15.42
CA GLU A 261 5.77 -3.16 -14.08
C GLU A 261 6.64 -1.91 -14.00
N MET A 262 7.82 -1.94 -14.63
CA MET A 262 8.76 -0.80 -14.66
C MET A 262 8.27 0.41 -15.46
N LYS A 263 7.23 0.24 -16.28
CA LYS A 263 6.63 1.33 -17.07
C LYS A 263 5.33 1.84 -16.47
N LEU A 264 4.89 1.28 -15.34
CA LEU A 264 3.66 1.69 -14.66
C LEU A 264 3.94 2.78 -13.63
N PHE A 265 3.15 3.86 -13.72
CA PHE A 265 3.17 4.96 -12.76
C PHE A 265 1.75 5.26 -12.29
N THR A 266 1.58 5.44 -11.00
CA THR A 266 0.28 5.71 -10.38
C THR A 266 0.42 6.88 -9.42
N ALA A 267 -0.45 7.86 -9.54
CA ALA A 267 -0.58 8.98 -8.61
C ALA A 267 -1.98 9.58 -8.69
N GLN A 268 -2.35 10.36 -7.68
CA GLN A 268 -3.62 11.09 -7.65
C GLN A 268 -3.64 12.16 -8.73
N THR A 269 -4.74 12.24 -9.51
CA THR A 269 -4.95 13.24 -10.58
C THR A 269 -5.95 14.30 -10.19
N ARG A 270 -6.84 14.00 -9.25
CA ARG A 270 -7.87 14.92 -8.80
C ARG A 270 -8.19 14.70 -7.33
N ASP A 271 -8.20 15.76 -6.58
CA ASP A 271 -8.77 15.81 -5.23
C ASP A 271 -10.24 16.29 -5.31
N ARG A 272 -11.09 15.74 -4.46
CA ARG A 272 -12.54 16.04 -4.48
C ARG A 272 -12.81 17.52 -4.19
N ASP A 273 -12.04 18.11 -3.26
CA ASP A 273 -12.28 19.46 -2.76
C ASP A 273 -11.37 20.49 -3.47
N ALA A 274 -10.11 20.12 -3.77
CA ALA A 274 -9.12 20.99 -4.42
C ALA A 274 -9.13 20.95 -5.96
N GLY A 275 -9.86 20.00 -6.57
CA GLY A 275 -9.96 19.88 -8.03
C GLY A 275 -8.78 19.14 -8.65
N ASP A 276 -8.43 19.50 -9.89
CA ASP A 276 -7.38 18.84 -10.65
C ASP A 276 -5.98 19.13 -10.04
N LEU A 277 -5.15 18.10 -9.98
CA LEU A 277 -3.84 18.11 -9.30
C LEU A 277 -2.65 18.24 -10.26
N ASP A 278 -2.91 18.36 -11.56
CA ASP A 278 -1.93 18.52 -12.63
C ASP A 278 -2.12 19.82 -13.45
N ASP A 279 -3.06 20.68 -13.02
CA ASP A 279 -3.32 21.99 -13.60
C ASP A 279 -2.59 23.11 -12.83
N ASP A 280 -2.69 24.34 -13.33
CA ASP A 280 -2.17 25.57 -12.69
C ASP A 280 -0.67 25.56 -12.34
N GLY A 281 0.09 24.64 -12.97
CA GLY A 281 1.53 24.51 -12.80
C GLY A 281 1.97 23.69 -11.60
N VAL A 282 1.03 23.00 -10.93
CA VAL A 282 1.36 21.94 -9.95
C VAL A 282 1.81 20.67 -10.66
N LYS A 283 2.46 19.77 -9.93
CA LYS A 283 3.16 18.60 -10.48
C LYS A 283 2.55 17.27 -10.00
N GLY A 284 1.26 17.27 -9.67
CA GLY A 284 0.53 16.06 -9.31
C GLY A 284 0.32 15.12 -10.50
N GLY A 285 -0.24 13.94 -10.23
CA GLY A 285 -0.53 12.94 -11.25
C GLY A 285 0.68 12.11 -11.70
N PRO A 286 0.43 11.03 -12.46
CA PRO A 286 1.47 10.08 -12.85
C PRO A 286 2.36 10.59 -14.00
N THR A 287 1.94 11.57 -14.78
CA THR A 287 2.73 12.08 -15.93
C THR A 287 3.96 12.87 -15.47
N PRO A 288 3.86 13.87 -14.58
CA PRO A 288 5.04 14.50 -14.00
C PRO A 288 5.89 13.52 -13.20
N LEU A 289 5.27 12.61 -12.43
CA LEU A 289 5.97 11.61 -11.65
C LEU A 289 6.88 10.74 -12.52
N ALA A 290 6.41 10.26 -13.67
CA ALA A 290 7.13 9.36 -14.55
C ALA A 290 8.39 10.00 -15.20
N THR A 291 8.54 11.31 -15.11
CA THR A 291 9.69 12.05 -15.68
C THR A 291 10.72 12.49 -14.64
N GLN A 292 10.46 12.21 -13.35
CA GLN A 292 11.38 12.61 -12.29
C GLN A 292 12.63 11.73 -12.26
N PRO A 293 13.82 12.30 -12.05
CA PRO A 293 15.03 11.52 -11.84
C PRO A 293 14.98 10.80 -10.49
N PHE A 294 15.65 9.65 -10.42
CA PHE A 294 15.74 8.87 -9.19
C PHE A 294 17.20 8.52 -8.87
N PHE A 295 17.56 8.73 -7.61
CA PHE A 295 18.86 8.34 -7.05
C PHE A 295 18.66 7.85 -5.63
N ILE A 296 19.18 6.65 -5.30
CA ILE A 296 19.15 6.10 -3.95
C ILE A 296 19.92 7.02 -3.00
N SER A 297 19.37 7.20 -1.80
CA SER A 297 19.94 8.09 -0.76
C SER A 297 20.08 9.56 -1.15
N VAL A 298 19.46 9.98 -2.25
CA VAL A 298 19.35 11.40 -2.55
C VAL A 298 18.64 12.10 -1.39
N ASN A 299 19.15 13.25 -0.99
CA ASN A 299 18.58 14.04 0.08
C ASN A 299 18.50 13.34 1.46
N SER A 300 19.30 12.33 1.72
CA SER A 300 19.37 11.71 3.05
C SER A 300 20.03 12.67 4.05
N SER A 301 19.37 12.93 5.19
CA SER A 301 19.92 13.71 6.29
C SER A 301 21.15 13.07 6.96
N VAL A 302 21.38 11.80 6.68
CA VAL A 302 22.52 11.02 7.21
C VAL A 302 23.53 10.61 6.13
N HIS A 303 23.39 11.15 4.95
CA HIS A 303 24.24 10.84 3.82
C HIS A 303 25.74 10.86 4.16
N PHE A 304 26.21 11.86 4.88
CA PHE A 304 27.60 11.98 5.34
C PHE A 304 28.01 10.89 6.36
N LEU A 305 27.06 10.20 6.97
CA LEU A 305 27.31 9.10 7.91
C LEU A 305 27.27 7.72 7.21
N LEU A 306 26.94 7.67 5.94
CA LEU A 306 26.68 6.45 5.19
C LEU A 306 27.64 6.24 3.99
N PRO A 307 28.98 6.38 4.14
CA PRO A 307 29.90 6.14 3.02
C PRO A 307 29.80 4.70 2.47
N ALA A 308 29.25 3.76 3.27
CA ALA A 308 29.02 2.38 2.82
C ALA A 308 27.89 2.26 1.78
N PHE A 309 27.00 3.23 1.67
CA PHE A 309 25.95 3.33 0.65
C PHE A 309 26.40 4.12 -0.58
N GLU A 310 27.56 4.76 -0.51
CA GLU A 310 28.29 5.28 -1.68
C GLU A 310 28.82 4.09 -2.48
N GLN A 311 27.93 3.44 -3.24
CA GLN A 311 28.34 2.32 -4.07
C GLN A 311 29.27 2.83 -5.19
N PRO A 312 30.31 2.07 -5.51
CA PRO A 312 31.09 2.33 -6.73
C PRO A 312 30.15 2.25 -7.94
N GLY A 313 29.83 3.37 -8.55
CA GLY A 313 28.94 3.43 -9.70
C GLY A 313 27.90 4.54 -9.65
N GLY A 314 27.96 5.43 -8.66
CA GLY A 314 27.21 6.69 -8.69
C GLY A 314 25.72 6.57 -8.44
N LEU A 315 25.34 5.84 -7.40
CA LEU A 315 23.95 5.80 -6.92
C LEU A 315 23.52 7.10 -6.22
N LEU A 316 24.47 8.00 -5.98
CA LEU A 316 24.18 9.33 -5.47
C LEU A 316 23.88 10.29 -6.61
N ALA A 317 22.94 11.20 -6.37
CA ALA A 317 22.67 12.28 -7.30
C ALA A 317 23.98 12.97 -7.68
N PRO A 318 24.18 13.33 -8.96
CA PRO A 318 25.25 14.24 -9.33
C PRO A 318 25.00 15.57 -8.65
N GLY A 319 25.64 15.80 -7.52
CA GLY A 319 25.44 16.98 -6.71
C GLY A 319 26.22 16.87 -5.41
N ASP A 320 26.10 17.85 -4.56
CA ASP A 320 26.88 17.95 -3.33
C ASP A 320 26.39 17.04 -2.18
N GLY A 321 25.36 16.22 -2.41
CA GLY A 321 24.82 15.30 -1.40
C GLY A 321 24.25 16.00 -0.15
N LYS A 322 23.99 17.29 -0.21
CA LYS A 322 23.45 18.03 0.92
C LYS A 322 21.97 17.73 1.11
N PHE A 323 21.58 17.57 2.36
CA PHE A 323 20.18 17.49 2.71
C PHE A 323 19.48 18.82 2.45
N SER A 324 18.32 18.75 1.80
CA SER A 324 17.37 19.85 1.66
C SER A 324 16.06 19.48 2.33
N SER A 325 15.56 20.31 3.23
CA SER A 325 14.23 20.11 3.81
C SER A 325 13.10 20.32 2.79
N ASN A 326 13.36 21.03 1.71
CA ASN A 326 12.38 21.24 0.64
C ASN A 326 12.48 20.12 -0.40
N ILE A 327 12.03 18.92 0.00
CA ILE A 327 12.09 17.69 -0.82
C ILE A 327 10.97 17.65 -1.85
N PHE A 328 9.74 18.01 -1.42
CA PHE A 328 8.56 18.06 -2.26
C PHE A 328 8.24 19.49 -2.66
N ASP A 329 8.02 19.70 -3.93
CA ASP A 329 7.59 20.96 -4.55
C ASP A 329 6.42 20.72 -5.52
N ILE A 330 5.58 19.73 -5.18
CA ILE A 330 4.49 19.27 -6.06
C ILE A 330 3.42 20.34 -6.13
N TYR A 331 3.07 20.92 -4.98
CA TYR A 331 1.92 21.80 -4.78
C TYR A 331 2.27 23.22 -4.37
N ASP A 332 3.53 23.65 -4.44
CA ASP A 332 3.98 25.03 -4.13
C ASP A 332 3.13 26.12 -4.81
N LYS A 333 2.58 25.81 -5.99
CA LYS A 333 1.75 26.77 -6.74
C LYS A 333 0.37 27.02 -6.10
N PHE A 334 -0.10 26.10 -5.28
CA PHE A 334 -1.35 26.28 -4.55
C PHE A 334 -1.27 27.38 -3.49
N ALA A 335 -0.07 27.74 -3.01
CA ALA A 335 0.15 28.89 -2.15
C ALA A 335 -0.29 30.23 -2.77
N SER A 336 -0.28 30.34 -4.10
CA SER A 336 -0.60 31.56 -4.84
C SER A 336 -2.00 31.56 -5.45
N SER A 337 -2.87 30.61 -5.09
CA SER A 337 -4.27 30.58 -5.52
C SER A 337 -4.98 31.87 -5.11
N ALA A 338 -5.50 32.62 -6.08
CA ALA A 338 -6.01 33.97 -5.86
C ALA A 338 -7.21 33.97 -4.88
N PRO A 339 -7.25 34.89 -3.91
CA PRO A 339 -8.45 35.10 -3.11
C PRO A 339 -9.58 35.62 -4.05
N GLY A 340 -10.67 34.84 -4.16
CA GLY A 340 -11.84 35.28 -4.90
C GLY A 340 -12.56 34.28 -5.79
N ASP A 341 -11.90 33.16 -6.13
CA ASP A 341 -12.55 32.07 -6.85
C ASP A 341 -12.87 30.94 -5.85
N ASN A 342 -14.13 30.75 -5.52
CA ASN A 342 -14.67 29.68 -4.69
C ASN A 342 -13.84 29.40 -3.43
N ASP A 343 -14.19 30.04 -2.33
CA ASP A 343 -13.42 30.01 -1.05
C ASP A 343 -13.10 28.61 -0.54
N GLU A 344 -13.98 27.61 -0.74
CA GLU A 344 -13.76 26.22 -0.31
C GLU A 344 -12.67 25.52 -1.13
N HIS A 345 -12.67 25.73 -2.43
CA HIS A 345 -11.67 25.15 -3.35
C HIS A 345 -10.26 25.68 -3.05
N ASN A 346 -10.14 26.98 -2.85
CA ASN A 346 -8.85 27.59 -2.47
C ASN A 346 -8.41 27.16 -1.08
N ALA A 347 -9.33 27.02 -0.12
CA ALA A 347 -9.00 26.53 1.21
C ALA A 347 -8.44 25.10 1.16
N ALA A 348 -9.01 24.21 0.33
CA ALA A 348 -8.50 22.86 0.13
C ALA A 348 -7.09 22.85 -0.51
N ARG A 349 -6.85 23.71 -1.51
CA ARG A 349 -5.53 23.87 -2.13
C ARG A 349 -4.49 24.39 -1.14
N HIS A 350 -4.84 25.35 -0.30
CA HIS A 350 -3.95 25.84 0.76
C HIS A 350 -3.66 24.77 1.82
N ALA A 351 -4.63 23.94 2.18
CA ALA A 351 -4.40 22.83 3.11
C ALA A 351 -3.40 21.81 2.52
N ILE A 352 -3.48 21.52 1.22
CA ILE A 352 -2.52 20.64 0.53
C ILE A 352 -1.11 21.23 0.56
N ASP A 353 -0.94 22.52 0.22
CA ASP A 353 0.34 23.24 0.24
C ASP A 353 0.93 23.31 1.66
N ASN A 354 0.10 23.59 2.68
CA ASN A 354 0.53 23.57 4.07
C ASN A 354 0.97 22.18 4.51
N GLY A 355 0.22 21.14 4.12
CA GLY A 355 0.58 19.76 4.41
C GLY A 355 1.89 19.33 3.76
N GLU A 356 2.16 19.75 2.51
CA GLU A 356 3.46 19.56 1.85
C GLU A 356 4.59 20.25 2.60
N LYS A 357 4.39 21.49 3.02
CA LYS A 357 5.37 22.24 3.84
C LYS A 357 5.63 21.56 5.17
N LEU A 358 4.58 21.12 5.88
CA LEU A 358 4.72 20.36 7.11
C LEU A 358 5.49 19.06 6.87
N PHE A 359 5.18 18.32 5.83
CA PHE A 359 5.87 17.09 5.48
C PHE A 359 7.37 17.32 5.24
N ASN A 360 7.71 18.42 4.59
CA ASN A 360 9.09 18.82 4.33
C ASN A 360 9.83 19.30 5.57
N THR A 361 9.17 20.06 6.48
CA THR A 361 9.87 20.90 7.46
C THR A 361 9.57 20.58 8.93
N LEU A 362 8.52 19.78 9.20
CA LEU A 362 8.20 19.37 10.56
C LEU A 362 9.38 18.60 11.17
N THR A 363 9.97 19.16 12.21
CA THR A 363 11.10 18.51 12.88
C THR A 363 10.63 17.35 13.73
N ILE A 364 11.18 16.17 13.49
CA ILE A 364 10.87 14.93 14.17
C ILE A 364 12.10 14.48 14.96
N PRO A 365 12.03 14.35 16.30
CA PRO A 365 13.09 13.75 17.09
C PRO A 365 13.03 12.22 16.94
N ILE A 366 13.67 11.68 15.91
CA ILE A 366 13.67 10.25 15.60
C ILE A 366 14.47 9.51 16.67
N THR A 367 13.77 8.77 17.52
CA THR A 367 14.34 8.00 18.64
C THR A 367 13.76 6.58 18.67
N GLY A 368 14.55 5.61 19.16
CA GLY A 368 14.11 4.23 19.34
C GLY A 368 13.71 3.51 18.04
N VAL A 369 14.22 3.96 16.91
CA VAL A 369 14.02 3.33 15.60
C VAL A 369 15.19 2.38 15.34
N SER A 370 14.90 1.07 15.37
CA SER A 370 15.91 0.08 15.01
C SER A 370 16.26 0.18 13.53
N GLY A 371 17.55 0.28 13.26
CA GLY A 371 18.12 0.60 11.95
C GLY A 371 18.68 2.01 11.86
N ILE A 372 18.23 2.95 12.72
CA ILE A 372 18.75 4.32 12.80
C ILE A 372 19.49 4.55 14.11
N ASN A 373 18.81 4.33 15.23
CA ASN A 373 19.29 4.76 16.55
C ASN A 373 20.20 3.74 17.23
N ASP A 374 20.20 2.48 16.79
CA ASP A 374 21.02 1.39 17.31
C ASP A 374 22.48 1.48 16.82
N ASP A 375 23.37 0.82 17.57
CA ASP A 375 24.77 0.62 17.17
C ASP A 375 24.88 -0.21 15.89
N VAL A 376 25.97 -0.01 15.14
CA VAL A 376 26.28 -0.81 13.94
C VAL A 376 26.27 -2.32 14.24
N ALA A 377 26.71 -2.72 15.43
CA ALA A 377 26.69 -4.14 15.82
C ALA A 377 25.28 -4.70 15.98
N ALA A 378 24.30 -3.85 16.26
CA ALA A 378 22.87 -4.16 16.31
C ALA A 378 22.13 -3.80 15.00
N GLY A 379 22.87 -3.62 13.90
CA GLY A 379 22.30 -3.29 12.58
C GLY A 379 21.91 -1.83 12.43
N GLY A 380 22.45 -0.92 13.25
CA GLY A 380 22.34 0.51 13.07
C GLY A 380 23.31 1.06 12.01
N LEU A 381 23.32 2.37 11.82
CA LEU A 381 24.05 3.02 10.74
C LEU A 381 25.46 3.45 11.13
N VAL A 382 25.69 3.74 12.41
CA VAL A 382 26.96 4.24 12.92
C VAL A 382 27.39 3.51 14.17
N ALA A 383 28.71 3.44 14.39
CA ALA A 383 29.26 2.89 15.61
C ALA A 383 28.81 3.73 16.83
N GLY A 384 28.29 3.05 17.87
CA GLY A 384 27.74 3.68 19.06
C GLY A 384 26.30 4.19 18.92
N GLY A 385 25.70 4.04 17.74
CA GLY A 385 24.32 4.49 17.46
C GLY A 385 24.16 6.01 17.35
N ILE A 386 22.97 6.44 17.00
CA ILE A 386 22.55 7.85 17.01
C ILE A 386 21.37 7.96 17.99
N PRO A 387 21.57 8.35 19.25
CA PRO A 387 20.49 8.34 20.24
C PRO A 387 19.23 9.10 19.80
N THR A 388 19.43 10.22 19.11
CA THR A 388 18.36 11.03 18.53
C THR A 388 18.83 11.60 17.20
N LEU A 389 18.13 11.29 16.11
CA LEU A 389 18.30 11.93 14.83
C LEU A 389 17.23 13.00 14.65
N GLN A 390 17.63 14.25 14.49
CA GLN A 390 16.70 15.31 14.11
C GLN A 390 16.41 15.19 12.62
N GLY A 391 15.19 14.81 12.27
CA GLY A 391 14.78 14.59 10.88
C GLY A 391 13.45 15.27 10.57
N THR A 392 12.91 14.94 9.40
CA THR A 392 11.57 15.31 8.94
C THR A 392 10.89 14.05 8.38
N CYS A 393 9.64 14.16 7.92
CA CYS A 393 9.01 13.05 7.18
C CYS A 393 9.86 12.65 5.97
N GLY A 394 10.43 13.63 5.26
CA GLY A 394 11.33 13.44 4.13
C GLY A 394 12.64 12.72 4.44
N THR A 395 13.02 12.61 5.71
CA THR A 395 14.20 11.81 6.10
C THR A 395 14.03 10.33 5.71
N CYS A 396 12.82 9.80 5.81
CA CYS A 396 12.50 8.42 5.44
C CYS A 396 11.66 8.32 4.17
N HIS A 397 10.87 9.36 3.86
CA HIS A 397 9.97 9.41 2.72
C HIS A 397 10.41 10.53 1.78
N ASP A 398 10.88 10.18 0.58
CA ASP A 398 11.49 11.13 -0.35
C ASP A 398 10.85 11.06 -1.74
N THR A 399 10.96 12.16 -2.49
CA THR A 399 10.57 12.25 -3.90
C THR A 399 11.47 11.34 -4.76
N PRO A 400 10.99 10.81 -5.89
CA PRO A 400 9.68 11.04 -6.48
C PRO A 400 8.58 10.14 -5.95
N ASN A 401 8.93 9.04 -5.29
CA ASN A 401 8.01 7.96 -4.93
C ASN A 401 7.44 8.09 -3.52
N VAL A 402 8.01 8.96 -2.70
CA VAL A 402 7.67 9.03 -1.26
C VAL A 402 7.88 7.68 -0.55
N GLY A 403 8.84 6.89 -1.03
CA GLY A 403 9.29 5.63 -0.43
C GLY A 403 10.51 5.82 0.47
N ASN A 404 11.20 4.73 0.77
CA ASN A 404 12.35 4.74 1.68
C ASN A 404 13.72 4.87 0.98
N HIS A 405 13.80 5.42 -0.20
CA HIS A 405 15.09 5.48 -0.91
C HIS A 405 16.07 6.49 -0.33
N SER A 406 15.63 7.52 0.39
CA SER A 406 16.52 8.40 1.14
C SER A 406 17.18 7.70 2.34
N PHE A 407 16.54 6.65 2.84
CA PHE A 407 17.04 5.78 3.88
C PHE A 407 16.87 4.33 3.42
N PRO A 408 17.78 3.79 2.59
CA PRO A 408 17.57 2.54 1.87
C PRO A 408 17.80 1.30 2.75
N THR A 409 17.30 1.29 3.97
CA THR A 409 17.37 0.15 4.88
C THR A 409 16.00 -0.12 5.49
N PRO A 410 15.61 -1.39 5.74
CA PRO A 410 14.44 -1.68 6.54
C PRO A 410 14.58 -1.12 7.97
N LEU A 411 13.50 -0.55 8.47
CA LEU A 411 13.44 0.11 9.77
C LEU A 411 12.35 -0.49 10.64
N ASN A 412 12.53 -0.51 11.94
CA ASN A 412 11.47 -0.79 12.89
C ASN A 412 11.02 0.50 13.57
N ILE A 413 9.91 1.06 13.11
CA ILE A 413 9.29 2.26 13.68
C ILE A 413 8.15 1.93 14.66
N GLY A 414 7.90 0.64 14.94
CA GLY A 414 6.85 0.18 15.85
C GLY A 414 5.53 -0.24 15.19
N THR A 415 5.43 -0.26 13.86
CA THR A 415 4.18 -0.68 13.17
C THR A 415 3.87 -2.18 13.33
N GLY A 416 4.86 -2.98 13.72
CA GLY A 416 4.72 -4.40 14.03
C GLY A 416 4.67 -4.71 15.52
N ASP A 417 4.61 -3.71 16.40
CA ASP A 417 4.52 -3.92 17.85
C ASP A 417 3.22 -4.65 18.23
N PRO A 418 3.22 -5.46 19.29
CA PRO A 418 2.01 -6.13 19.74
C PRO A 418 0.92 -5.18 20.20
N SER A 419 -0.28 -5.73 20.40
CA SER A 419 -1.49 -4.99 20.78
C SER A 419 -1.33 -4.02 21.96
N PRO A 420 -2.13 -2.93 22.00
CA PRO A 420 -2.12 -1.89 23.04
C PRO A 420 -2.42 -2.37 24.47
N THR A 421 -2.70 -3.65 24.69
CA THR A 421 -2.79 -4.23 26.05
C THR A 421 -1.47 -4.13 26.83
N ASN A 422 -0.37 -3.86 26.15
CA ASN A 422 0.91 -3.55 26.74
C ASN A 422 1.47 -2.23 26.16
N PRO A 423 1.09 -1.06 26.72
CA PRO A 423 1.50 0.25 26.21
C PRO A 423 3.01 0.47 26.14
N SER A 424 3.78 -0.30 26.93
CA SER A 424 5.25 -0.19 26.92
C SER A 424 5.91 -0.79 25.66
N VAL A 425 5.17 -1.54 24.86
CA VAL A 425 5.66 -2.15 23.61
C VAL A 425 4.90 -1.69 22.36
N ASN A 426 3.72 -1.07 22.52
CA ASN A 426 2.98 -0.48 21.41
C ASN A 426 3.12 1.05 21.41
N LEU A 427 4.23 1.52 20.89
CA LEU A 427 4.61 2.93 20.97
C LEU A 427 3.72 3.86 20.12
N GLY A 428 3.08 3.34 19.08
CA GLY A 428 2.24 4.13 18.17
C GLY A 428 0.74 4.03 18.45
N GLY A 429 0.32 3.22 19.44
CA GLY A 429 -1.09 3.09 19.82
C GLY A 429 -2.01 2.38 18.81
N LEU A 430 -1.46 1.67 17.81
CA LEU A 430 -2.24 0.96 16.80
C LEU A 430 -2.92 -0.28 17.37
N ASP A 431 -4.18 -0.55 16.95
CA ASP A 431 -4.82 -1.83 17.22
C ASP A 431 -4.33 -2.89 16.22
N VAL A 432 -3.53 -3.82 16.72
CA VAL A 432 -3.01 -4.98 15.99
C VAL A 432 -3.44 -6.30 16.64
N SER A 433 -4.48 -6.31 17.46
CA SER A 433 -4.99 -7.47 18.20
C SER A 433 -5.46 -8.63 17.30
N TYR A 434 -5.69 -8.36 16.03
CA TYR A 434 -6.04 -9.35 15.00
C TYR A 434 -4.82 -10.06 14.41
N LEU A 435 -3.61 -9.63 14.70
CA LEU A 435 -2.36 -10.22 14.22
C LEU A 435 -1.81 -11.24 15.23
N PRO A 436 -0.91 -12.13 14.81
CA PRO A 436 -0.23 -13.02 15.73
C PRO A 436 0.72 -12.25 16.65
N GLU A 437 0.97 -12.81 17.83
CA GLU A 437 2.07 -12.40 18.70
C GLU A 437 3.17 -13.46 18.62
N ILE A 438 4.36 -13.04 18.20
CA ILE A 438 5.52 -13.91 17.96
C ILE A 438 6.62 -13.46 18.92
N THR A 439 7.00 -14.34 19.83
CA THR A 439 8.12 -14.07 20.75
C THR A 439 9.36 -14.81 20.29
N VAL A 440 10.43 -14.06 20.11
CA VAL A 440 11.76 -14.57 19.75
C VAL A 440 12.76 -14.16 20.81
N CYS A 441 13.69 -15.07 21.15
CA CYS A 441 14.78 -14.79 22.09
C CYS A 441 16.13 -15.01 21.39
N LYS A 442 17.07 -14.09 21.65
CA LYS A 442 18.44 -14.22 21.13
C LYS A 442 19.04 -15.52 21.62
N THR A 443 19.76 -16.23 20.77
CA THR A 443 20.44 -17.46 21.13
C THR A 443 21.74 -17.12 21.87
N ASP A 444 21.94 -17.76 23.01
CA ASP A 444 23.22 -17.68 23.71
C ASP A 444 24.29 -18.41 22.89
N ALA A 445 25.37 -17.72 22.58
CA ALA A 445 26.43 -18.22 21.68
C ALA A 445 27.16 -19.46 22.22
N THR A 446 27.12 -19.70 23.54
CA THR A 446 27.82 -20.80 24.19
C THR A 446 26.96 -22.05 24.30
N SER A 447 25.71 -21.87 24.73
CA SER A 447 24.79 -22.98 24.99
C SER A 447 23.85 -23.29 23.80
N GLY A 448 23.71 -22.40 22.85
CA GLY A 448 22.73 -22.51 21.78
C GLY A 448 21.26 -22.44 22.25
N GLN A 449 21.02 -22.09 23.53
CA GLN A 449 19.69 -21.97 24.12
C GLN A 449 19.19 -20.51 24.07
N PRO A 450 17.87 -20.28 24.13
CA PRO A 450 17.34 -18.94 24.23
C PRO A 450 17.91 -18.21 25.45
N ALA A 451 18.43 -16.99 25.22
CA ALA A 451 18.84 -16.07 26.29
C ALA A 451 17.63 -15.31 26.86
N ASN A 452 17.83 -14.57 27.96
CA ASN A 452 16.78 -13.73 28.54
C ASN A 452 16.51 -12.44 27.75
N ASN A 453 17.13 -12.26 26.58
CA ASN A 453 16.91 -11.14 25.69
C ASN A 453 15.88 -11.54 24.64
N CYS A 454 14.62 -11.17 24.86
CA CYS A 454 13.50 -11.53 23.99
C CYS A 454 12.79 -10.29 23.46
N LYS A 455 12.25 -10.41 22.25
CA LYS A 455 11.36 -9.43 21.62
C LYS A 455 10.04 -10.12 21.27
N THR A 456 8.94 -9.39 21.40
CA THR A 456 7.62 -9.82 20.89
C THR A 456 7.19 -8.86 19.78
N THR A 457 6.73 -9.42 18.66
CA THR A 457 6.31 -8.66 17.47
C THR A 457 5.15 -9.36 16.78
N THR A 458 4.44 -8.66 15.92
CA THR A 458 3.42 -9.24 15.03
C THR A 458 4.00 -9.64 13.67
N ASP A 459 5.22 -9.17 13.35
CA ASP A 459 5.92 -9.46 12.10
C ASP A 459 7.44 -9.43 12.35
N LEU A 460 8.12 -10.51 12.03
CA LEU A 460 9.57 -10.62 12.21
C LEU A 460 10.38 -9.81 11.18
N GLY A 461 9.74 -9.37 10.07
CA GLY A 461 10.38 -8.53 9.06
C GLY A 461 11.67 -9.14 8.50
N GLN A 462 12.71 -8.34 8.38
CA GLN A 462 14.02 -8.70 7.85
C GLN A 462 14.67 -9.86 8.59
N ALA A 463 14.39 -10.07 9.88
CA ALA A 463 14.99 -11.16 10.65
C ALA A 463 14.69 -12.55 10.08
N LEU A 464 13.54 -12.74 9.39
CA LEU A 464 13.23 -13.99 8.69
C LEU A 464 14.05 -14.19 7.39
N ILE A 465 14.76 -13.18 6.94
CA ILE A 465 15.54 -13.25 5.71
C ILE A 465 17.02 -13.52 6.03
N ASP A 466 17.57 -12.78 7.00
CA ASP A 466 19.00 -12.86 7.32
C ASP A 466 19.33 -13.55 8.64
N GLY A 467 18.30 -13.96 9.40
CA GLY A 467 18.48 -14.70 10.65
C GLY A 467 19.03 -13.88 11.82
N LYS A 468 18.92 -12.52 11.77
CA LYS A 468 19.47 -11.65 12.79
C LYS A 468 18.41 -11.18 13.78
N PHE A 469 18.63 -11.47 15.08
CA PHE A 469 17.77 -11.01 16.17
C PHE A 469 17.58 -9.49 16.19
N ASP A 470 18.65 -8.77 15.90
CA ASP A 470 18.64 -7.30 15.90
C ASP A 470 17.87 -6.70 14.72
N HIS A 471 17.46 -7.54 13.75
CA HIS A 471 16.63 -7.16 12.60
C HIS A 471 15.13 -7.50 12.77
N VAL A 472 14.73 -7.99 13.93
CA VAL A 472 13.32 -8.29 14.24
C VAL A 472 12.46 -7.04 14.12
N GLY A 473 11.39 -7.15 13.31
CA GLY A 473 10.43 -6.07 13.08
C GLY A 473 10.87 -5.01 12.09
N LYS A 474 12.05 -5.13 11.46
CA LYS A 474 12.49 -4.19 10.44
C LYS A 474 11.75 -4.43 9.13
N ILE A 475 11.10 -3.38 8.63
CA ILE A 475 10.23 -3.37 7.44
C ILE A 475 10.68 -2.24 6.53
N LYS A 476 10.72 -2.51 5.22
CA LYS A 476 10.95 -1.47 4.20
C LYS A 476 9.80 -0.47 4.16
N GLY A 477 10.10 0.83 4.06
CA GLY A 477 9.10 1.87 3.81
C GLY A 477 8.35 1.62 2.49
N PRO A 478 7.02 1.74 2.47
CA PRO A 478 6.22 1.51 1.27
C PRO A 478 6.24 2.70 0.31
N ILE A 479 5.78 2.45 -0.91
CA ILE A 479 5.40 3.49 -1.87
C ILE A 479 4.23 4.29 -1.29
N LEU A 480 4.32 5.63 -1.31
CA LEU A 480 3.22 6.52 -0.86
C LEU A 480 2.42 7.14 -2.02
N ARG A 481 2.83 6.99 -3.27
CA ARG A 481 2.03 7.42 -4.42
C ARG A 481 0.81 6.53 -4.60
N GLY A 482 -0.34 7.13 -4.93
CA GLY A 482 -1.62 6.45 -5.05
C GLY A 482 -2.19 5.97 -3.71
N LEU A 483 -1.91 6.65 -2.60
CA LEU A 483 -2.41 6.29 -1.26
C LEU A 483 -3.91 6.27 -1.17
N ALA A 484 -4.61 7.29 -1.70
CA ALA A 484 -6.07 7.42 -1.61
C ALA A 484 -6.79 6.17 -2.15
N GLY A 485 -6.25 5.54 -3.20
CA GLY A 485 -6.81 4.31 -3.79
C GLY A 485 -6.46 3.02 -3.04
N ARG A 486 -5.76 3.04 -1.89
CA ARG A 486 -5.16 1.83 -1.29
C ARG A 486 -5.38 1.64 0.21
N ALA A 487 -6.39 2.27 0.81
CA ALA A 487 -6.70 2.03 2.22
C ALA A 487 -7.00 0.52 2.50
N PRO A 488 -6.73 -0.01 3.71
CA PRO A 488 -6.05 0.59 4.86
C PRO A 488 -4.52 0.65 4.71
N PHE A 489 -3.86 1.35 5.62
CA PHE A 489 -2.44 1.68 5.52
C PHE A 489 -1.57 0.85 6.47
N PHE A 490 -0.25 1.04 6.33
CA PHE A 490 0.83 0.21 6.86
C PHE A 490 0.87 -1.21 6.26
N HIS A 491 1.98 -1.91 6.46
CA HIS A 491 2.18 -3.26 5.92
C HIS A 491 1.12 -4.26 6.39
N ASN A 492 0.58 -4.04 7.57
CA ASN A 492 -0.39 -4.90 8.26
C ASN A 492 -1.83 -4.35 8.28
N GLY A 493 -2.09 -3.23 7.60
CA GLY A 493 -3.42 -2.64 7.52
C GLY A 493 -3.96 -2.08 8.85
N SER A 494 -3.09 -1.71 9.79
CA SER A 494 -3.49 -1.26 11.13
C SER A 494 -4.05 0.16 11.17
N ALA A 495 -3.71 1.02 10.21
CA ALA A 495 -4.31 2.33 10.05
C ALA A 495 -5.44 2.26 9.01
N ALA A 496 -6.68 2.45 9.44
CA ALA A 496 -7.84 2.39 8.55
C ALA A 496 -7.93 3.61 7.63
N THR A 497 -7.47 4.76 8.11
CA THR A 497 -7.49 6.07 7.44
C THR A 497 -6.10 6.71 7.43
N LEU A 498 -5.90 7.73 6.59
CA LEU A 498 -4.68 8.56 6.63
C LEU A 498 -4.55 9.30 7.95
N MET A 499 -5.67 9.71 8.56
CA MET A 499 -5.66 10.33 9.89
C MET A 499 -5.11 9.38 10.97
N ASP A 500 -5.44 8.07 10.90
CA ASP A 500 -4.88 7.08 11.81
C ASP A 500 -3.37 6.94 11.62
N ALA A 501 -2.90 7.02 10.37
CA ALA A 501 -1.47 6.99 10.07
C ALA A 501 -0.75 8.24 10.63
N VAL A 502 -1.33 9.43 10.46
CA VAL A 502 -0.78 10.68 11.02
C VAL A 502 -0.78 10.62 12.56
N ASN A 503 -1.86 10.15 13.18
CA ASN A 503 -1.94 9.97 14.63
C ASN A 503 -0.90 8.97 15.16
N PHE A 504 -0.59 7.91 14.39
CA PHE A 504 0.50 7.00 14.74
C PHE A 504 1.84 7.75 14.85
N TYR A 505 2.19 8.56 13.85
CA TYR A 505 3.44 9.33 13.88
C TYR A 505 3.46 10.37 15.00
N ASP A 506 2.33 11.06 15.21
CA ASP A 506 2.18 12.03 16.30
C ASP A 506 2.43 11.38 17.68
N THR A 507 1.79 10.23 17.94
CA THR A 507 1.97 9.46 19.18
C THR A 507 3.37 8.87 19.28
N ARG A 508 3.88 8.26 18.18
CA ARG A 508 5.14 7.52 18.16
C ARG A 508 6.36 8.41 18.44
N PHE A 509 6.33 9.64 17.98
CA PHE A 509 7.43 10.58 18.06
C PHE A 509 7.14 11.79 18.95
N ASP A 510 6.00 11.81 19.66
CA ASP A 510 5.58 12.86 20.59
C ASP A 510 5.59 14.27 19.93
N LEU A 511 4.95 14.37 18.77
CA LEU A 511 5.04 15.58 17.93
C LEU A 511 4.13 16.71 18.38
N HIS A 512 3.08 16.41 19.14
CA HIS A 512 2.07 17.36 19.62
C HIS A 512 1.41 18.19 18.51
N LEU A 513 1.07 17.52 17.39
CA LEU A 513 0.43 18.18 16.26
C LEU A 513 -0.94 18.75 16.62
N SER A 514 -1.20 19.98 16.20
CA SER A 514 -2.55 20.52 16.26
C SER A 514 -3.50 19.75 15.32
N GLN A 515 -4.81 19.86 15.53
CA GLN A 515 -5.77 19.24 14.62
C GLN A 515 -5.61 19.79 13.19
N GLN A 516 -5.33 21.08 13.04
CA GLN A 516 -5.10 21.70 11.73
C GLN A 516 -3.87 21.11 11.02
N ASP A 517 -2.74 20.93 11.75
CA ASP A 517 -1.54 20.31 11.17
C ASP A 517 -1.83 18.88 10.68
N LYS A 518 -2.62 18.11 11.44
CA LYS A 518 -3.04 16.76 11.05
C LYS A 518 -3.93 16.77 9.81
N ASP A 519 -4.89 17.69 9.76
CA ASP A 519 -5.80 17.84 8.63
C ASP A 519 -5.04 18.26 7.37
N ASP A 520 -4.09 19.19 7.48
CA ASP A 520 -3.23 19.63 6.38
C ASP A 520 -2.31 18.50 5.88
N LEU A 521 -1.69 17.73 6.79
CA LEU A 521 -0.90 16.54 6.43
C LEU A 521 -1.75 15.50 5.70
N VAL A 522 -2.97 15.24 6.17
CA VAL A 522 -3.90 14.31 5.48
C VAL A 522 -4.28 14.85 4.11
N ALA A 523 -4.52 16.18 3.99
CA ALA A 523 -4.82 16.82 2.72
C ALA A 523 -3.68 16.61 1.70
N PHE A 524 -2.42 16.76 2.11
CA PHE A 524 -1.26 16.45 1.26
C PHE A 524 -1.16 14.96 0.93
N LEU A 525 -1.21 14.08 1.93
CA LEU A 525 -1.02 12.65 1.74
C LEU A 525 -2.05 12.01 0.78
N ARG A 526 -3.29 12.50 0.78
CA ARG A 526 -4.33 11.98 -0.12
C ARG A 526 -4.12 12.38 -1.59
N THR A 527 -3.25 13.36 -1.87
CA THR A 527 -2.93 13.83 -3.22
C THR A 527 -1.69 13.16 -3.83
N LEU A 528 -1.04 12.30 -3.08
CA LEU A 528 0.11 11.55 -3.57
C LEU A 528 -0.36 10.34 -4.42
#